data_90d4bea256db6e1178f1d6ab9e017fc2
#
_entry.id   90d4bea256db6e1178f1d6ab9e017fc2
#
_cell.length_a   1.000
_cell.length_b   1.000
_cell.length_c   1.000
_cell.angle_alpha   90.00
_cell.angle_beta   90.00
_cell.angle_gamma   90.00
#
_symmetry.space_group_name_H-M   'P 1'
#
loop_
_entity.id
_entity.type
_entity.pdbx_description
1 polymer ?
#
loop_
_entity_poly.entity_id
_entity_poly.type
_entity_poly.pdbx_seq_one_letter_code
_entity_poly.pdbx_strand_id
1 'polypeptide(L)'
;MADEMMDKDPALAQTGSAEAHITPADVHAAHDMAAFVQECPSMFHTAAAVRRRLDEAGFAYLPESKPWEVRRGGRYYTVRNNSSIIAFKVGAKLDAYRFQLTASHSDSPTYKVKAVPELSGPSGYMRLNVEA
;
A
#
# COMPACT_ATOMS: atom_id res chain seq x y z
N MET A 1 -16.06 47.27 -35.91
CA MET A 1 -14.68 47.68 -35.65
C MET A 1 -14.50 47.76 -34.16
N ALA A 2 -14.02 46.76 -33.55
CA ALA A 2 -13.30 46.74 -32.28
C ALA A 2 -12.62 45.39 -32.21
N ASP A 3 -11.34 45.43 -32.47
CA ASP A 3 -10.41 44.32 -32.41
C ASP A 3 -10.07 44.14 -30.92
N GLU A 4 -10.57 43.08 -30.33
CA GLU A 4 -10.33 42.74 -28.92
C GLU A 4 -9.10 41.87 -28.81
N MET A 5 -7.99 42.52 -28.57
CA MET A 5 -6.68 41.96 -28.27
C MET A 5 -6.81 41.06 -27.03
N MET A 6 -6.86 39.76 -27.24
CA MET A 6 -6.78 38.75 -26.18
C MET A 6 -5.34 38.67 -25.69
N ASP A 7 -5.10 39.32 -24.55
CA ASP A 7 -3.85 39.30 -23.81
C ASP A 7 -3.53 37.84 -23.39
N LYS A 8 -2.52 37.24 -24.01
CA LYS A 8 -2.02 35.91 -23.64
C LYS A 8 -1.13 36.09 -22.42
N ASP A 9 -1.63 35.64 -21.28
CA ASP A 9 -0.89 35.53 -20.03
C ASP A 9 0.39 34.71 -20.23
N PRO A 10 1.59 35.31 -20.10
CA PRO A 10 2.86 34.60 -20.31
C PRO A 10 3.23 33.61 -19.18
N ALA A 11 2.41 33.50 -18.11
CA ALA A 11 2.69 32.62 -16.97
C ALA A 11 2.36 31.14 -17.22
N LEU A 12 1.68 30.78 -18.32
CA LEU A 12 1.29 29.41 -18.66
C LEU A 12 2.26 28.64 -19.58
N ALA A 13 3.40 29.23 -19.92
CA ALA A 13 4.30 28.68 -20.94
C ALA A 13 5.62 28.09 -20.38
N GLN A 14 5.68 27.68 -19.12
CA GLN A 14 6.87 27.01 -18.57
C GLN A 14 6.53 25.81 -17.68
N THR A 15 5.72 24.85 -18.15
CA THR A 15 5.85 23.48 -17.68
C THR A 15 6.81 22.76 -18.63
N GLY A 16 8.06 23.10 -18.57
CA GLY A 16 9.13 22.26 -19.11
C GLY A 16 9.02 20.92 -18.42
N SER A 17 8.70 19.86 -19.15
CA SER A 17 8.85 18.48 -18.72
C SER A 17 10.33 18.30 -18.39
N ALA A 18 10.70 18.41 -17.11
CA ALA A 18 11.97 17.89 -16.65
C ALA A 18 11.93 16.40 -17.00
N GLU A 19 12.76 15.97 -17.94
CA GLU A 19 12.94 14.55 -18.23
C GLU A 19 13.31 13.89 -16.92
N ALA A 20 12.42 13.04 -16.40
CA ALA A 20 12.64 12.34 -15.16
C ALA A 20 13.85 11.41 -15.37
N HIS A 21 14.99 11.79 -14.82
CA HIS A 21 16.21 10.99 -14.93
C HIS A 21 16.07 9.78 -14.01
N ILE A 22 15.78 8.61 -14.58
CA ILE A 22 15.70 7.35 -13.82
C ILE A 22 17.08 6.97 -13.32
N THR A 23 17.21 6.87 -12.01
CA THR A 23 18.45 6.49 -11.33
C THR A 23 18.50 4.98 -11.06
N PRO A 24 19.68 4.39 -10.80
CA PRO A 24 19.79 3.01 -10.35
C PRO A 24 18.98 2.73 -9.07
N ALA A 25 18.82 3.72 -8.19
CA ALA A 25 18.01 3.60 -6.99
C ALA A 25 16.50 3.45 -7.31
N ASP A 26 16.01 4.16 -8.33
CA ASP A 26 14.61 4.04 -8.77
C ASP A 26 14.34 2.66 -9.37
N VAL A 27 15.28 2.13 -10.15
CA VAL A 27 15.21 0.77 -10.71
C VAL A 27 15.20 -0.26 -9.58
N HIS A 28 16.06 -0.11 -8.58
CA HIS A 28 16.09 -1.00 -7.41
C HIS A 28 14.77 -0.97 -6.64
N ALA A 29 14.22 0.22 -6.39
CA ALA A 29 12.93 0.38 -5.71
C ALA A 29 11.78 -0.27 -6.48
N ALA A 30 11.79 -0.15 -7.82
CA ALA A 30 10.79 -0.80 -8.68
C ALA A 30 10.88 -2.34 -8.62
N HIS A 31 12.09 -2.89 -8.64
CA HIS A 31 12.31 -4.33 -8.48
C HIS A 31 11.87 -4.84 -7.10
N ASP A 32 12.19 -4.11 -6.03
CA ASP A 32 11.77 -4.46 -4.66
C ASP A 32 10.25 -4.44 -4.50
N MET A 33 9.58 -3.44 -5.12
CA MET A 33 8.13 -3.39 -5.18
C MET A 33 7.54 -4.58 -5.96
N ALA A 34 8.09 -4.92 -7.12
CA ALA A 34 7.62 -6.05 -7.92
C ALA A 34 7.76 -7.39 -7.16
N ALA A 35 8.89 -7.59 -6.49
CA ALA A 35 9.13 -8.76 -5.65
C ALA A 35 8.13 -8.83 -4.48
N PHE A 36 7.85 -7.69 -3.83
CA PHE A 36 6.86 -7.62 -2.76
C PHE A 36 5.45 -7.98 -3.25
N VAL A 37 5.03 -7.48 -4.42
CA VAL A 37 3.72 -7.80 -5.00
C VAL A 37 3.61 -9.30 -5.30
N GLN A 38 4.66 -9.91 -5.85
CA GLN A 38 4.69 -11.36 -6.13
C GLN A 38 4.64 -12.22 -4.84
N GLU A 39 5.25 -11.74 -3.76
CA GLU A 39 5.19 -12.40 -2.45
C GLU A 39 3.78 -12.34 -1.81
N CYS A 40 2.94 -11.37 -2.22
CA CYS A 40 1.69 -11.01 -1.57
C CYS A 40 0.45 -11.34 -2.41
N PRO A 41 0.13 -12.62 -2.71
CA PRO A 41 -1.02 -12.98 -3.54
C PRO A 41 -2.38 -12.77 -2.87
N SER A 42 -2.40 -12.47 -1.57
CA SER A 42 -3.63 -12.13 -0.83
C SER A 42 -3.34 -11.14 0.30
N MET A 43 -4.37 -10.52 0.83
CA MET A 43 -4.29 -9.60 1.98
C MET A 43 -3.61 -10.23 3.22
N PHE A 44 -3.75 -11.54 3.40
CA PHE A 44 -3.10 -12.25 4.51
C PHE A 44 -1.58 -12.34 4.31
N HIS A 45 -1.14 -12.60 3.09
CA HIS A 45 0.29 -12.59 2.73
C HIS A 45 0.86 -11.18 2.84
N THR A 46 0.12 -10.17 2.39
CA THR A 46 0.51 -8.76 2.51
C THR A 46 0.72 -8.38 3.98
N ALA A 47 -0.26 -8.68 4.85
CA ALA A 47 -0.12 -8.39 6.27
C ALA A 47 1.06 -9.12 6.91
N ALA A 48 1.31 -10.40 6.55
CA ALA A 48 2.44 -11.18 7.04
C ALA A 48 3.78 -10.62 6.56
N ALA A 49 3.89 -10.25 5.27
CA ALA A 49 5.11 -9.69 4.70
C ALA A 49 5.43 -8.30 5.30
N VAL A 50 4.43 -7.44 5.46
CA VAL A 50 4.59 -6.13 6.10
C VAL A 50 5.00 -6.30 7.56
N ARG A 51 4.35 -7.22 8.30
CA ARG A 51 4.73 -7.52 9.68
C ARG A 51 6.19 -7.90 9.80
N ARG A 52 6.67 -8.83 8.97
CA ARG A 52 8.08 -9.25 8.96
C ARG A 52 9.02 -8.04 8.75
N ARG A 53 8.75 -7.20 7.74
CA ARG A 53 9.54 -6.00 7.46
C ARG A 53 9.52 -4.99 8.61
N LEU A 54 8.40 -4.87 9.33
CA LEU A 54 8.30 -4.01 10.51
C LEU A 54 9.10 -4.56 11.69
N ASP A 55 9.06 -5.88 11.93
CA ASP A 55 9.86 -6.54 12.96
C ASP A 55 11.36 -6.33 12.69
N GLU A 56 11.81 -6.54 11.45
CA GLU A 56 13.19 -6.30 11.01
C GLU A 56 13.60 -4.82 11.17
N ALA A 57 12.66 -3.89 10.96
CA ALA A 57 12.86 -2.46 11.17
C ALA A 57 12.80 -2.03 12.64
N GLY A 58 12.59 -2.96 13.58
CA GLY A 58 12.56 -2.71 15.02
C GLY A 58 11.27 -2.02 15.50
N PHE A 59 10.14 -2.26 14.84
CA PHE A 59 8.83 -1.88 15.36
C PHE A 59 8.35 -2.91 16.39
N ALA A 60 7.72 -2.44 17.46
CA ALA A 60 7.14 -3.29 18.49
C ALA A 60 5.69 -3.62 18.16
N TYR A 61 5.34 -4.91 18.20
CA TYR A 61 3.96 -5.36 18.02
C TYR A 61 3.10 -5.01 19.25
N LEU A 62 1.95 -4.41 19.00
CA LEU A 62 0.94 -4.09 20.00
C LEU A 62 -0.32 -4.93 19.75
N PRO A 63 -0.58 -5.99 20.54
CA PRO A 63 -1.79 -6.78 20.40
C PRO A 63 -3.02 -5.96 20.85
N GLU A 64 -4.10 -5.99 20.06
CA GLU A 64 -5.34 -5.26 20.37
C GLU A 64 -6.01 -5.72 21.67
N SER A 65 -5.73 -6.93 22.13
CA SER A 65 -6.29 -7.51 23.38
C SER A 65 -5.61 -7.04 24.65
N LYS A 66 -4.56 -6.21 24.57
CA LYS A 66 -3.80 -5.73 25.73
C LYS A 66 -3.73 -4.21 25.75
N PRO A 67 -3.60 -3.57 26.92
CA PRO A 67 -3.27 -2.15 27.01
C PRO A 67 -1.95 -1.86 26.30
N TRP A 68 -1.89 -0.73 25.60
CA TRP A 68 -0.70 -0.33 24.84
C TRP A 68 0.17 0.62 25.66
N GLU A 69 1.43 0.26 25.85
CA GLU A 69 2.44 1.14 26.43
C GLU A 69 3.21 1.84 25.29
N VAL A 70 2.76 3.05 24.98
CA VAL A 70 3.32 3.86 23.88
C VAL A 70 4.22 4.94 24.47
N ARG A 71 5.46 5.05 23.94
CA ARG A 71 6.48 6.02 24.38
C ARG A 71 6.88 6.97 23.26
N ARG A 72 7.32 8.17 23.63
CA ARG A 72 7.88 9.14 22.67
C ARG A 72 9.06 8.52 21.92
N GLY A 73 9.11 8.76 20.60
CA GLY A 73 10.13 8.19 19.70
C GLY A 73 9.95 6.71 19.38
N GLY A 74 8.99 6.02 20.02
CA GLY A 74 8.70 4.61 19.77
C GLY A 74 8.11 4.35 18.40
N ARG A 75 8.29 3.12 17.93
CA ARG A 75 7.77 2.59 16.67
C ARG A 75 6.95 1.35 16.96
N TYR A 76 5.72 1.33 16.47
CA TYR A 76 4.73 0.32 16.84
C TYR A 76 3.90 -0.12 15.65
N TYR A 77 3.35 -1.33 15.72
CA TYR A 77 2.33 -1.77 14.80
C TYR A 77 1.31 -2.68 15.48
N THR A 78 0.12 -2.75 14.92
CA THR A 78 -0.92 -3.70 15.28
C THR A 78 -1.50 -4.36 14.05
N VAL A 79 -2.07 -5.56 14.21
CA VAL A 79 -2.64 -6.37 13.14
C VAL A 79 -4.05 -6.79 13.53
N ARG A 80 -5.00 -6.61 12.61
CA ARG A 80 -6.38 -7.05 12.79
C ARG A 80 -6.72 -8.15 11.79
N ASN A 81 -7.31 -9.23 12.27
CA ASN A 81 -7.76 -10.39 11.47
C ASN A 81 -6.69 -10.97 10.54
N ASN A 82 -5.40 -10.76 10.81
CA ASN A 82 -4.27 -11.11 9.94
C ASN A 82 -4.36 -10.57 8.49
N SER A 83 -5.23 -9.61 8.24
CA SER A 83 -5.48 -9.04 6.90
C SER A 83 -5.27 -7.53 6.82
N SER A 84 -5.24 -6.84 7.96
CA SER A 84 -5.04 -5.39 8.04
C SER A 84 -3.96 -5.07 9.04
N ILE A 85 -3.17 -4.05 8.76
CA ILE A 85 -2.06 -3.63 9.61
C ILE A 85 -2.02 -2.11 9.70
N ILE A 86 -1.75 -1.60 10.90
CA ILE A 86 -1.47 -0.20 11.15
C ILE A 86 -0.09 -0.12 11.79
N ALA A 87 0.81 0.63 11.19
CA ALA A 87 2.12 0.94 11.77
C ALA A 87 2.22 2.44 12.02
N PHE A 88 2.81 2.82 13.13
CA PHE A 88 2.97 4.22 13.48
C PHE A 88 4.25 4.48 14.27
N LYS A 89 4.72 5.71 14.14
CA LYS A 89 5.86 6.23 14.90
C LYS A 89 5.40 7.41 15.74
N VAL A 90 5.73 7.41 17.01
CA VAL A 90 5.45 8.52 17.91
C VAL A 90 6.56 9.55 17.78
N GLY A 91 6.21 10.82 17.62
CA GLY A 91 7.18 11.91 17.56
C GLY A 91 8.03 12.00 18.84
N ALA A 92 9.28 12.39 18.69
CA ALA A 92 10.15 12.66 19.83
C ALA A 92 9.76 13.97 20.54
N LYS A 93 9.22 14.95 19.81
CA LYS A 93 8.68 16.22 20.31
C LYS A 93 7.16 16.21 20.13
N LEU A 94 6.42 16.51 21.18
CA LEU A 94 4.96 16.55 21.22
C LEU A 94 4.49 17.98 21.59
N ASP A 95 5.14 18.98 21.01
CA ASP A 95 4.83 20.41 21.18
C ASP A 95 3.64 20.88 20.32
N ALA A 96 3.30 20.09 19.29
CA ALA A 96 2.12 20.30 18.46
C ALA A 96 1.58 18.97 17.94
N TYR A 97 0.25 18.82 17.91
CA TYR A 97 -0.41 17.66 17.31
C TYR A 97 -0.36 17.76 15.79
N ARG A 98 0.52 16.95 15.18
CA ARG A 98 0.63 16.83 13.73
C ARG A 98 0.63 15.35 13.37
N PHE A 99 -0.14 15.01 12.34
CA PHE A 99 -0.21 13.65 11.80
C PHE A 99 0.21 13.67 10.34
N GLN A 100 1.06 12.73 9.98
CA GLN A 100 1.30 12.37 8.59
C GLN A 100 0.75 10.96 8.41
N LEU A 101 -0.23 10.81 7.54
CA LEU A 101 -0.94 9.56 7.31
C LEU A 101 -0.76 9.13 5.86
N THR A 102 -0.40 7.86 5.66
CA THR A 102 -0.43 7.18 4.37
C THR A 102 -1.29 5.94 4.50
N ALA A 103 -2.17 5.69 3.56
CA ALA A 103 -3.01 4.50 3.53
C ALA A 103 -3.03 3.89 2.13
N SER A 104 -3.08 2.56 2.08
CA SER A 104 -3.27 1.79 0.85
C SER A 104 -4.10 0.55 1.15
N HIS A 105 -4.70 -0.05 0.11
CA HIS A 105 -5.32 -1.37 0.25
C HIS A 105 -4.24 -2.46 0.32
N SER A 106 -4.59 -3.61 0.88
CA SER A 106 -3.70 -4.76 1.08
C SER A 106 -4.10 -6.00 0.29
N ASP A 107 -5.25 -5.96 -0.37
CA ASP A 107 -5.75 -7.03 -1.22
C ASP A 107 -5.20 -6.92 -2.64
N SER A 108 -5.28 -8.03 -3.36
CA SER A 108 -4.93 -8.13 -4.78
C SER A 108 -6.14 -8.63 -5.55
N PRO A 109 -6.31 -8.28 -6.84
CA PRO A 109 -7.41 -8.78 -7.65
C PRO A 109 -7.26 -10.29 -7.83
N THR A 110 -8.02 -11.07 -7.06
CA THR A 110 -8.01 -12.53 -7.06
C THR A 110 -9.44 -13.06 -7.07
N TYR A 111 -9.58 -14.31 -7.49
CA TYR A 111 -10.84 -15.03 -7.39
C TYR A 111 -10.81 -15.96 -6.17
N LYS A 112 -11.87 -15.90 -5.37
CA LYS A 112 -12.06 -16.82 -4.26
C LYS A 112 -12.83 -18.06 -4.71
N VAL A 113 -12.29 -19.23 -4.42
CA VAL A 113 -12.97 -20.51 -4.71
C VAL A 113 -14.13 -20.67 -3.73
N LYS A 114 -15.34 -20.94 -4.28
CA LYS A 114 -16.54 -21.17 -3.48
C LYS A 114 -16.53 -22.51 -2.75
N ALA A 115 -17.40 -22.64 -1.74
CA ALA A 115 -17.51 -23.86 -0.93
C ALA A 115 -17.87 -25.11 -1.75
N VAL A 116 -18.60 -24.94 -2.87
CA VAL A 116 -18.84 -25.97 -3.87
C VAL A 116 -18.00 -25.62 -5.10
N PRO A 117 -16.74 -26.10 -5.17
CA PRO A 117 -15.76 -25.61 -6.14
C PRO A 117 -15.94 -26.21 -7.54
N GLU A 118 -16.50 -27.40 -7.64
CA GLU A 118 -16.58 -28.13 -8.90
C GLU A 118 -17.95 -27.92 -9.57
N LEU A 119 -17.91 -27.51 -10.82
CA LEU A 119 -19.08 -27.41 -11.68
C LEU A 119 -18.89 -28.28 -12.92
N SER A 120 -19.98 -28.95 -13.34
CA SER A 120 -19.99 -29.71 -14.59
C SER A 120 -19.72 -28.77 -15.76
N GLY A 121 -18.83 -29.18 -16.65
CA GLY A 121 -18.48 -28.53 -17.90
C GLY A 121 -18.92 -29.35 -19.11
N PRO A 122 -18.61 -28.90 -20.32
CA PRO A 122 -18.71 -29.70 -21.53
C PRO A 122 -17.89 -31.00 -21.40
N SER A 123 -18.19 -31.98 -22.24
CA SER A 123 -17.53 -33.29 -22.20
C SER A 123 -16.01 -33.19 -22.05
N GLY A 124 -15.48 -33.79 -20.99
CA GLY A 124 -14.05 -33.79 -20.68
C GLY A 124 -13.50 -32.58 -19.93
N TYR A 125 -14.37 -31.57 -19.57
CA TYR A 125 -13.97 -30.39 -18.83
C TYR A 125 -14.69 -30.30 -17.48
N MET A 126 -13.97 -29.83 -16.48
CA MET A 126 -14.49 -29.39 -15.20
C MET A 126 -14.27 -27.88 -15.06
N ARG A 127 -15.23 -27.17 -14.51
CA ARG A 127 -15.13 -25.73 -14.26
C ARG A 127 -14.94 -25.47 -12.77
N LEU A 128 -14.11 -24.48 -12.44
CA LEU A 128 -13.96 -24.02 -11.06
C LEU A 128 -14.99 -22.93 -10.76
N ASN A 129 -15.75 -23.14 -9.69
CA ASN A 129 -16.74 -22.16 -9.20
C ASN A 129 -16.02 -21.10 -8.34
N VAL A 130 -16.00 -19.88 -8.81
CA VAL A 130 -15.29 -18.75 -8.16
C VAL A 130 -16.20 -17.55 -7.98
N GLU A 131 -15.79 -16.66 -7.10
CA GLU A 131 -16.35 -15.30 -6.92
C GLU A 131 -15.21 -14.27 -6.95
N ALA A 132 -15.52 -13.06 -7.47
CA ALA A 132 -14.62 -11.91 -7.48
C ALA A 132 -14.73 -11.12 -6.19
#